data_5ff3c65c56b5461f8dbc695d14f73db9
#
_entry.id   5ff3c65c56b5461f8dbc695d14f73db9
#
_cell.length_a   1.000
_cell.length_b   1.000
_cell.length_c   1.000
_cell.angle_alpha   90.00
_cell.angle_beta   90.00
_cell.angle_gamma   90.00
#
_symmetry.space_group_name_H-M   'P 1'
#
loop_
_entity.id
_entity.type
_entity.pdbx_description
1 polymer ?
#
loop_
_entity_poly.entity_id
_entity_poly.type
_entity_poly.pdbx_seq_one_letter_code
_entity_poly.pdbx_strand_id
1 'polypeptide(L)'
;MSQVEVYLDLLITSSNQKNSLVEIHSLLDYVSELKNIMEITSILDKGGPVVFILLALSVYVLSIVIYKIHILLKVNFFRSDVTQDSVSMWLNDKKEDAYNLISKDIHPQKEVVSFTMYHLLKNNLTQDKERYLREEVSRLSQERLEYYESNLDTLKVIAMVAPLLGLLGTVFGMIDAFQQMEMAGNNINPSTLSGGIWEALLTTAVGLSVAIPTVLFESYFRATNEKLKINIEHSVTKILTAHMN
;
A
#
# COMPACT_ATOMS: atom_id res chain seq x y z
N MET A 1 0.50 44.84 -52.08
CA MET A 1 0.32 43.80 -51.06
C MET A 1 -0.77 44.29 -50.10
N SER A 2 -1.87 43.58 -50.04
CA SER A 2 -2.98 43.99 -49.19
C SER A 2 -2.65 43.66 -47.71
N GLN A 3 -3.17 44.45 -46.78
CA GLN A 3 -2.97 44.21 -45.34
C GLN A 3 -3.39 42.78 -44.90
N VAL A 4 -4.24 42.13 -45.68
CA VAL A 4 -4.70 40.76 -45.46
C VAL A 4 -3.61 39.73 -45.74
N GLU A 5 -2.74 39.95 -46.74
CA GLU A 5 -1.63 39.03 -47.06
C GLU A 5 -0.55 39.06 -45.95
N VAL A 6 -0.27 40.25 -45.40
CA VAL A 6 0.68 40.36 -44.27
C VAL A 6 0.13 39.71 -42.99
N TYR A 7 -1.19 39.80 -42.77
CA TYR A 7 -1.83 39.12 -41.63
C TYR A 7 -1.87 37.60 -41.78
N LEU A 8 -2.10 37.10 -42.99
CA LEU A 8 -2.05 35.67 -43.30
C LEU A 8 -0.65 35.09 -43.13
N ASP A 9 0.37 35.79 -43.62
CA ASP A 9 1.77 35.37 -43.43
C ASP A 9 2.19 35.36 -41.96
N LEU A 10 1.78 36.33 -41.17
CA LEU A 10 2.00 36.37 -39.72
C LEU A 10 1.28 35.21 -38.99
N LEU A 11 0.05 34.88 -39.40
CA LEU A 11 -0.70 33.75 -38.81
C LEU A 11 -0.09 32.40 -39.21
N ILE A 12 0.38 32.24 -40.44
CA ILE A 12 1.03 31.01 -40.91
C ILE A 12 2.38 30.84 -40.20
N THR A 13 3.16 31.91 -40.07
CA THR A 13 4.45 31.89 -39.35
C THR A 13 4.26 31.60 -37.86
N SER A 14 3.22 32.17 -37.23
CA SER A 14 2.87 31.90 -35.82
C SER A 14 2.35 30.49 -35.62
N SER A 15 1.55 29.96 -36.57
CA SER A 15 1.04 28.56 -36.52
C SER A 15 2.17 27.54 -36.68
N ASN A 16 3.11 27.82 -37.62
CA ASN A 16 4.26 26.95 -37.85
C ASN A 16 5.23 26.95 -36.67
N GLN A 17 5.38 28.08 -35.99
CA GLN A 17 6.20 28.22 -34.81
C GLN A 17 5.58 27.49 -33.58
N LYS A 18 4.24 27.51 -33.41
CA LYS A 18 3.53 26.75 -32.40
C LYS A 18 3.65 25.23 -32.62
N ASN A 19 3.51 24.77 -33.86
CA ASN A 19 3.65 23.36 -34.22
C ASN A 19 5.09 22.87 -33.97
N SER A 20 6.10 23.67 -34.32
CA SER A 20 7.49 23.33 -34.06
C SER A 20 7.83 23.32 -32.56
N LEU A 21 7.25 24.18 -31.75
CA LEU A 21 7.41 24.17 -30.29
C LEU A 21 6.77 22.93 -29.65
N VAL A 22 5.59 22.50 -30.14
CA VAL A 22 4.92 21.28 -29.67
C VAL A 22 5.74 20.05 -30.05
N GLU A 23 6.29 20.01 -31.28
CA GLU A 23 7.18 18.93 -31.72
C GLU A 23 8.47 18.87 -30.88
N ILE A 24 9.10 20.00 -30.63
CA ILE A 24 10.30 20.08 -29.79
C ILE A 24 9.98 19.63 -28.37
N HIS A 25 8.84 20.01 -27.81
CA HIS A 25 8.44 19.58 -26.47
C HIS A 25 8.19 18.08 -26.39
N SER A 26 7.51 17.50 -27.37
CA SER A 26 7.31 16.07 -27.48
C SER A 26 8.63 15.28 -27.65
N LEU A 27 9.59 15.84 -28.40
CA LEU A 27 10.93 15.25 -28.56
C LEU A 27 11.73 15.32 -27.23
N LEU A 28 11.62 16.43 -26.50
CA LEU A 28 12.26 16.56 -25.19
C LEU A 28 11.68 15.58 -24.15
N ASP A 29 10.36 15.41 -24.16
CA ASP A 29 9.69 14.42 -23.31
C ASP A 29 10.15 12.99 -23.69
N TYR A 30 10.19 12.67 -24.96
CA TYR A 30 10.67 11.37 -25.44
C TYR A 30 12.15 11.13 -25.09
N VAL A 31 13.02 12.15 -25.23
CA VAL A 31 14.44 12.06 -24.83
C VAL A 31 14.58 11.90 -23.33
N SER A 32 13.73 12.56 -22.53
CA SER A 32 13.75 12.40 -21.09
C SER A 32 13.30 10.99 -20.65
N GLU A 33 12.29 10.43 -21.34
CA GLU A 33 11.87 9.03 -21.13
C GLU A 33 12.97 8.04 -21.51
N LEU A 34 13.62 8.22 -22.68
CA LEU A 34 14.75 7.39 -23.09
C LEU A 34 15.91 7.47 -22.10
N LYS A 35 16.21 8.66 -21.58
CA LYS A 35 17.23 8.84 -20.57
C LYS A 35 16.88 8.09 -19.27
N ASN A 36 15.65 8.19 -18.81
CA ASN A 36 15.17 7.46 -17.64
C ASN A 36 15.25 5.94 -17.83
N ILE A 37 14.88 5.44 -19.01
CA ILE A 37 15.00 4.02 -19.36
C ILE A 37 16.47 3.57 -19.37
N MET A 38 17.37 4.36 -19.96
CA MET A 38 18.81 4.06 -19.97
C MET A 38 19.42 4.11 -18.57
N GLU A 39 19.00 5.02 -17.71
CA GLU A 39 19.42 5.05 -16.30
C GLU A 39 18.94 3.80 -15.55
N ILE A 40 17.69 3.38 -15.76
CA ILE A 40 17.13 2.16 -15.15
C ILE A 40 17.88 0.91 -15.63
N THR A 41 18.14 0.79 -16.92
CA THR A 41 18.89 -0.35 -17.46
C THR A 41 20.33 -0.37 -16.97
N SER A 42 20.96 0.79 -16.83
CA SER A 42 22.32 0.88 -16.25
C SER A 42 22.37 0.51 -14.77
N ILE A 43 21.32 0.82 -14.03
CA ILE A 43 21.15 0.39 -12.62
C ILE A 43 20.98 -1.13 -12.53
N LEU A 44 20.20 -1.71 -13.47
CA LEU A 44 19.98 -3.14 -13.53
C LEU A 44 21.27 -3.90 -13.89
N ASP A 45 22.01 -3.43 -14.90
CA ASP A 45 23.25 -4.05 -15.36
C ASP A 45 24.37 -3.97 -14.30
N LYS A 46 24.40 -2.89 -13.53
CA LYS A 46 25.43 -2.64 -12.49
C LYS A 46 25.06 -3.17 -11.11
N GLY A 47 23.77 -3.36 -10.84
CA GLY A 47 23.30 -3.73 -9.50
C GLY A 47 23.32 -5.23 -9.20
N GLY A 48 23.73 -6.06 -10.17
CA GLY A 48 23.87 -7.50 -10.00
C GLY A 48 22.57 -8.23 -9.61
N PRO A 49 22.64 -9.51 -9.24
CA PRO A 49 21.46 -10.35 -8.96
C PRO A 49 20.63 -9.87 -7.77
N VAL A 50 21.24 -9.18 -6.82
CA VAL A 50 20.54 -8.66 -5.63
C VAL A 50 19.53 -7.59 -6.00
N VAL A 51 19.85 -6.70 -6.94
CA VAL A 51 18.93 -5.64 -7.40
C VAL A 51 17.72 -6.26 -8.12
N PHE A 52 17.92 -7.32 -8.90
CA PHE A 52 16.79 -8.04 -9.54
C PHE A 52 15.83 -8.63 -8.51
N ILE A 53 16.34 -9.24 -7.44
CA ILE A 53 15.52 -9.78 -6.36
C ILE A 53 14.75 -8.63 -5.66
N LEU A 54 15.42 -7.51 -5.37
CA LEU A 54 14.77 -6.35 -4.75
C LEU A 54 13.69 -5.73 -5.62
N LEU A 55 13.89 -5.69 -6.94
CA LEU A 55 12.86 -5.22 -7.88
C LEU A 55 11.65 -6.17 -7.93
N ALA A 56 11.88 -7.48 -7.96
CA ALA A 56 10.79 -8.46 -7.89
C ALA A 56 9.99 -8.31 -6.58
N LEU A 57 10.67 -8.11 -5.45
CA LEU A 57 10.03 -7.82 -4.17
C LEU A 57 9.25 -6.50 -4.20
N SER A 58 9.77 -5.46 -4.83
CA SER A 58 9.09 -4.17 -4.99
C SER A 58 7.78 -4.30 -5.76
N VAL A 59 7.78 -5.02 -6.88
CA VAL A 59 6.57 -5.30 -7.67
C VAL A 59 5.55 -6.10 -6.85
N TYR A 60 6.01 -7.07 -6.08
CA TYR A 60 5.16 -7.88 -5.21
C TYR A 60 4.53 -7.04 -4.09
N VAL A 61 5.31 -6.19 -3.41
CA VAL A 61 4.82 -5.22 -2.42
C VAL A 61 3.77 -4.30 -3.03
N LEU A 62 4.06 -3.74 -4.20
CA LEU A 62 3.13 -2.84 -4.89
C LEU A 62 1.80 -3.53 -5.19
N SER A 63 1.83 -4.79 -5.61
CA SER A 63 0.62 -5.60 -5.86
C SER A 63 -0.22 -5.76 -4.59
N ILE A 64 0.41 -6.07 -3.45
CA ILE A 64 -0.28 -6.19 -2.15
C ILE A 64 -0.88 -4.83 -1.74
N VAL A 65 -0.12 -3.76 -1.86
CA VAL A 65 -0.56 -2.41 -1.47
C VAL A 65 -1.77 -1.97 -2.31
N ILE A 66 -1.72 -2.14 -3.63
CA ILE A 66 -2.84 -1.80 -4.52
C ILE A 66 -4.08 -2.63 -4.17
N TYR A 67 -3.92 -3.93 -3.94
CA TYR A 67 -5.01 -4.82 -3.53
C TYR A 67 -5.64 -4.37 -2.20
N LYS A 68 -4.83 -4.03 -1.19
CA LYS A 68 -5.30 -3.53 0.11
C LYS A 68 -6.04 -2.20 -0.01
N ILE A 69 -5.50 -1.25 -0.76
CA ILE A 69 -6.15 0.03 -1.02
C ILE A 69 -7.51 -0.20 -1.69
N HIS A 70 -7.57 -1.07 -2.69
CA HIS A 70 -8.83 -1.39 -3.38
C HIS A 70 -9.89 -1.95 -2.42
N ILE A 71 -9.52 -2.86 -1.52
CA ILE A 71 -10.43 -3.41 -0.51
C ILE A 71 -10.94 -2.30 0.42
N LEU A 72 -10.06 -1.46 0.96
CA LEU A 72 -10.43 -0.38 1.88
C LEU A 72 -11.37 0.64 1.23
N LEU A 73 -11.13 0.97 -0.04
CA LEU A 73 -11.99 1.89 -0.80
C LEU A 73 -13.36 1.28 -1.08
N LYS A 74 -13.41 -0.01 -1.49
CA LYS A 74 -14.66 -0.71 -1.81
C LYS A 74 -15.60 -0.81 -0.61
N VAL A 75 -15.07 -1.02 0.58
CA VAL A 75 -15.84 -1.21 1.82
C VAL A 75 -16.22 0.13 2.48
N ASN A 76 -15.79 1.27 1.92
CA ASN A 76 -16.01 2.59 2.55
C ASN A 76 -15.52 2.61 4.02
N PHE A 77 -14.36 2.02 4.25
CA PHE A 77 -13.82 1.66 5.57
C PHE A 77 -13.78 2.84 6.56
N PHE A 78 -13.69 4.07 6.07
CA PHE A 78 -13.60 5.28 6.88
C PHE A 78 -14.97 5.81 7.36
N ARG A 79 -16.09 5.20 6.94
CA ARG A 79 -17.44 5.67 7.25
C ARG A 79 -18.07 4.88 8.41
N SER A 80 -17.53 5.07 9.62
CA SER A 80 -18.04 4.40 10.84
C SER A 80 -19.23 5.12 11.51
N ASP A 81 -19.57 6.34 11.09
CA ASP A 81 -20.59 7.17 11.75
C ASP A 81 -21.96 6.47 11.82
N VAL A 82 -22.38 5.83 10.74
CA VAL A 82 -23.66 5.11 10.67
C VAL A 82 -23.76 3.96 11.69
N THR A 83 -22.64 3.30 12.03
CA THR A 83 -22.63 2.24 13.04
C THR A 83 -22.84 2.81 14.45
N GLN A 84 -22.25 3.96 14.73
CA GLN A 84 -22.44 4.64 16.01
C GLN A 84 -23.87 5.16 16.17
N ASP A 85 -24.47 5.68 15.10
CA ASP A 85 -25.86 6.08 15.06
C ASP A 85 -26.79 4.88 15.33
N SER A 86 -26.54 3.75 14.66
CA SER A 86 -27.28 2.51 14.89
C SER A 86 -27.15 2.02 16.34
N VAL A 87 -25.95 2.01 16.93
CA VAL A 87 -25.74 1.66 18.33
C VAL A 87 -26.48 2.63 19.25
N SER A 88 -26.49 3.92 18.97
CA SER A 88 -27.23 4.91 19.78
C SER A 88 -28.75 4.70 19.70
N MET A 89 -29.27 4.37 18.52
CA MET A 89 -30.69 4.01 18.35
C MET A 89 -31.05 2.76 19.15
N TRP A 90 -30.18 1.76 19.16
CA TRP A 90 -30.36 0.54 19.97
C TRP A 90 -30.46 0.85 21.46
N LEU A 91 -29.57 1.71 21.97
CA LEU A 91 -29.56 2.14 23.37
C LEU A 91 -30.81 2.96 23.75
N ASN A 92 -31.45 3.62 22.78
CA ASN A 92 -32.68 4.38 22.95
C ASN A 92 -33.95 3.54 22.66
N ASP A 93 -33.87 2.21 22.77
CA ASP A 93 -34.92 1.22 22.60
C ASP A 93 -35.58 1.15 21.19
N LYS A 94 -34.94 1.78 20.17
CA LYS A 94 -35.34 1.69 18.77
C LYS A 94 -34.61 0.53 18.08
N LYS A 95 -34.83 -0.69 18.60
CA LYS A 95 -34.02 -1.87 18.27
C LYS A 95 -34.17 -2.32 16.83
N GLU A 96 -35.39 -2.36 16.29
CA GLU A 96 -35.64 -2.78 14.91
C GLU A 96 -35.11 -1.76 13.89
N ASP A 97 -35.27 -0.47 14.15
CA ASP A 97 -34.76 0.59 13.29
C ASP A 97 -33.21 0.58 13.26
N ALA A 98 -32.59 0.38 14.43
CA ALA A 98 -31.15 0.25 14.56
C ALA A 98 -30.60 -0.92 13.73
N TYR A 99 -31.22 -2.09 13.81
CA TYR A 99 -30.85 -3.24 13.00
C TYR A 99 -31.03 -2.98 11.49
N ASN A 100 -32.17 -2.44 11.09
CA ASN A 100 -32.48 -2.18 9.68
C ASN A 100 -31.53 -1.18 9.03
N LEU A 101 -31.00 -0.23 9.80
CA LEU A 101 -30.06 0.79 9.34
C LEU A 101 -28.73 0.21 8.81
N ILE A 102 -28.25 -0.90 9.41
CA ILE A 102 -26.93 -1.47 9.11
C ILE A 102 -26.97 -2.88 8.53
N SER A 103 -28.11 -3.57 8.54
CA SER A 103 -28.23 -4.99 8.20
C SER A 103 -27.89 -5.34 6.74
N LYS A 104 -27.90 -4.36 5.83
CA LYS A 104 -27.62 -4.56 4.39
C LYS A 104 -26.25 -4.09 3.96
N ASP A 105 -25.42 -3.60 4.88
CA ASP A 105 -24.12 -3.03 4.57
C ASP A 105 -23.01 -4.09 4.67
N ILE A 106 -22.04 -4.02 3.77
CA ILE A 106 -20.93 -5.00 3.64
C ILE A 106 -19.75 -4.63 4.58
N HIS A 107 -19.85 -3.53 5.32
CA HIS A 107 -18.77 -3.08 6.20
C HIS A 107 -18.58 -4.08 7.37
N PRO A 108 -17.35 -4.58 7.66
CA PRO A 108 -17.13 -5.64 8.66
C PRO A 108 -17.66 -5.31 10.05
N GLN A 109 -17.53 -4.07 10.51
CA GLN A 109 -18.10 -3.64 11.78
C GLN A 109 -19.63 -3.74 11.77
N LYS A 110 -20.29 -3.30 10.70
CA LYS A 110 -21.76 -3.35 10.58
C LYS A 110 -22.28 -4.76 10.51
N GLU A 111 -21.56 -5.65 9.84
CA GLU A 111 -21.89 -7.08 9.76
C GLU A 111 -21.89 -7.73 11.15
N VAL A 112 -20.82 -7.55 11.94
CA VAL A 112 -20.71 -8.12 13.28
C VAL A 112 -21.76 -7.51 14.23
N VAL A 113 -21.96 -6.20 14.15
CA VAL A 113 -22.94 -5.47 14.97
C VAL A 113 -24.35 -5.87 14.61
N SER A 114 -24.71 -5.96 13.32
CA SER A 114 -26.05 -6.39 12.88
C SER A 114 -26.33 -7.85 13.24
N PHE A 115 -25.32 -8.73 13.15
CA PHE A 115 -25.43 -10.10 13.60
C PHE A 115 -25.76 -10.18 15.08
N THR A 116 -25.08 -9.39 15.90
CA THR A 116 -25.34 -9.32 17.36
C THR A 116 -26.76 -8.84 17.63
N MET A 117 -27.18 -7.73 17.00
CA MET A 117 -28.54 -7.18 17.12
C MET A 117 -29.63 -8.19 16.71
N TYR A 118 -29.43 -8.89 15.60
CA TYR A 118 -30.36 -9.88 15.08
C TYR A 118 -30.64 -10.99 16.09
N HIS A 119 -29.58 -11.54 16.69
CA HIS A 119 -29.72 -12.61 17.68
C HIS A 119 -30.37 -12.14 18.98
N LEU A 120 -30.15 -10.88 19.38
CA LEU A 120 -30.79 -10.27 20.54
C LEU A 120 -32.29 -9.97 20.29
N LEU A 121 -32.68 -9.60 19.07
CA LEU A 121 -34.09 -9.37 18.70
C LEU A 121 -34.90 -10.67 18.65
N LYS A 122 -34.29 -11.76 18.17
CA LYS A 122 -35.01 -12.99 17.83
C LYS A 122 -35.10 -14.01 18.95
N ASN A 123 -34.22 -13.94 19.93
CA ASN A 123 -34.09 -14.97 20.97
C ASN A 123 -34.33 -14.38 22.37
N ASN A 124 -35.21 -15.02 23.15
CA ASN A 124 -35.18 -14.88 24.60
C ASN A 124 -33.91 -15.57 25.11
N LEU A 125 -32.90 -14.77 25.48
CA LEU A 125 -31.60 -15.27 25.87
C LEU A 125 -31.64 -15.82 27.28
N THR A 126 -31.45 -17.13 27.42
CA THR A 126 -30.99 -17.78 28.65
C THR A 126 -29.48 -17.52 28.81
N GLN A 127 -28.95 -17.62 30.03
CA GLN A 127 -27.52 -17.42 30.32
C GLN A 127 -26.59 -18.24 29.42
N ASP A 128 -26.96 -19.49 29.13
CA ASP A 128 -26.19 -20.36 28.22
C ASP A 128 -26.20 -19.85 26.76
N LYS A 129 -27.33 -19.35 26.27
CA LYS A 129 -27.45 -18.79 24.93
C LYS A 129 -26.69 -17.48 24.77
N GLU A 130 -26.65 -16.66 25.82
CA GLU A 130 -25.86 -15.43 25.81
C GLU A 130 -24.36 -15.73 25.74
N ARG A 131 -23.88 -16.69 26.49
CA ARG A 131 -22.47 -17.13 26.42
C ARG A 131 -22.14 -17.63 25.03
N TYR A 132 -23.00 -18.47 24.44
CA TYR A 132 -22.82 -18.96 23.08
C TYR A 132 -22.82 -17.82 22.04
N LEU A 133 -23.70 -16.84 22.17
CA LEU A 133 -23.71 -15.67 21.30
C LEU A 133 -22.41 -14.86 21.38
N ARG A 134 -21.87 -14.66 22.58
CA ARG A 134 -20.57 -13.97 22.78
C ARG A 134 -19.42 -14.70 22.08
N GLU A 135 -19.38 -16.01 22.20
CA GLU A 135 -18.36 -16.85 21.54
C GLU A 135 -18.50 -16.76 20.00
N GLU A 136 -19.72 -16.81 19.48
CA GLU A 136 -19.97 -16.75 18.02
C GLU A 136 -19.68 -15.34 17.45
N VAL A 137 -20.04 -14.28 18.15
CA VAL A 137 -19.69 -12.89 17.79
C VAL A 137 -18.17 -12.69 17.79
N SER A 138 -17.46 -13.25 18.78
CA SER A 138 -16.00 -13.20 18.85
C SER A 138 -15.37 -13.93 17.67
N ARG A 139 -15.86 -15.13 17.33
CA ARG A 139 -15.41 -15.92 16.18
C ARG A 139 -15.63 -15.16 14.87
N LEU A 140 -16.83 -14.60 14.65
CA LEU A 140 -17.14 -13.81 13.45
C LEU A 140 -16.27 -12.56 13.35
N SER A 141 -16.05 -11.86 14.47
CA SER A 141 -15.16 -10.70 14.52
C SER A 141 -13.76 -11.04 14.11
N GLN A 142 -13.22 -12.13 14.66
CA GLN A 142 -11.88 -12.60 14.34
C GLN A 142 -11.75 -13.00 12.87
N GLU A 143 -12.71 -13.76 12.33
CA GLU A 143 -12.74 -14.15 10.92
C GLU A 143 -12.69 -12.94 9.97
N ARG A 144 -13.47 -11.89 10.29
CA ARG A 144 -13.46 -10.66 9.50
C ARG A 144 -12.16 -9.89 9.63
N LEU A 145 -11.57 -9.80 10.81
CA LEU A 145 -10.30 -9.13 11.04
C LEU A 145 -9.14 -9.85 10.34
N GLU A 146 -9.07 -11.18 10.40
CA GLU A 146 -8.05 -11.98 9.70
C GLU A 146 -8.05 -11.73 8.19
N TYR A 147 -9.22 -11.56 7.56
CA TYR A 147 -9.30 -11.19 6.15
C TYR A 147 -8.58 -9.87 5.85
N TYR A 148 -8.72 -8.87 6.71
CA TYR A 148 -8.05 -7.57 6.56
C TYR A 148 -6.59 -7.59 7.02
N GLU A 149 -6.19 -8.52 7.88
CA GLU A 149 -4.81 -8.73 8.31
C GLU A 149 -4.00 -9.52 7.28
N SER A 150 -4.65 -10.27 6.39
CA SER A 150 -3.97 -11.08 5.38
C SER A 150 -2.85 -10.29 4.68
N ASN A 151 -1.71 -10.92 4.44
CA ASN A 151 -0.52 -10.37 3.78
C ASN A 151 0.19 -9.19 4.51
N LEU A 152 -0.28 -8.71 5.69
CA LEU A 152 0.44 -7.68 6.44
C LEU A 152 1.76 -8.22 7.00
N ASP A 153 1.77 -9.46 7.47
CA ASP A 153 2.99 -10.11 7.93
C ASP A 153 3.99 -10.32 6.80
N THR A 154 3.52 -10.57 5.58
CA THR A 154 4.38 -10.62 4.39
C THR A 154 5.03 -9.27 4.11
N LEU A 155 4.27 -8.16 4.16
CA LEU A 155 4.82 -6.81 4.03
C LEU A 155 5.86 -6.54 5.11
N LYS A 156 5.58 -6.91 6.36
CA LYS A 156 6.51 -6.77 7.48
C LYS A 156 7.82 -7.52 7.25
N VAL A 157 7.75 -8.77 6.79
CA VAL A 157 8.94 -9.57 6.48
C VAL A 157 9.75 -8.93 5.35
N ILE A 158 9.11 -8.50 4.26
CA ILE A 158 9.80 -7.85 3.14
C ILE A 158 10.47 -6.55 3.61
N ALA A 159 9.77 -5.74 4.41
CA ALA A 159 10.32 -4.51 4.97
C ALA A 159 11.60 -4.72 5.79
N MET A 160 11.68 -5.84 6.52
CA MET A 160 12.88 -6.22 7.28
C MET A 160 13.99 -6.82 6.40
N VAL A 161 13.62 -7.63 5.41
CA VAL A 161 14.57 -8.37 4.58
C VAL A 161 15.18 -7.50 3.48
N ALA A 162 14.44 -6.55 2.90
CA ALA A 162 14.92 -5.74 1.80
C ALA A 162 16.20 -4.93 2.13
N PRO A 163 16.34 -4.27 3.30
CA PRO A 163 17.61 -3.62 3.67
C PRO A 163 18.77 -4.61 3.87
N LEU A 164 18.46 -5.82 4.39
CA LEU A 164 19.48 -6.86 4.59
C LEU A 164 19.98 -7.40 3.25
N LEU A 165 19.10 -7.54 2.26
CA LEU A 165 19.48 -7.89 0.88
C LEU A 165 20.33 -6.77 0.26
N GLY A 166 19.98 -5.49 0.47
CA GLY A 166 20.77 -4.37 0.05
C GLY A 166 22.19 -4.39 0.67
N LEU A 167 22.27 -4.67 1.97
CA LEU A 167 23.56 -4.84 2.67
C LEU A 167 24.35 -6.03 2.12
N LEU A 168 23.71 -7.16 1.88
CA LEU A 168 24.34 -8.33 1.25
C LEU A 168 24.94 -7.98 -0.11
N GLY A 169 24.22 -7.16 -0.91
CA GLY A 169 24.73 -6.67 -2.19
C GLY A 169 26.01 -5.84 -2.03
N THR A 170 26.12 -5.00 -0.96
CA THR A 170 27.37 -4.29 -0.71
C THR A 170 28.52 -5.22 -0.39
N VAL A 171 28.27 -6.28 0.36
CA VAL A 171 29.31 -7.27 0.68
C VAL A 171 29.83 -7.94 -0.59
N PHE A 172 28.94 -8.37 -1.48
CA PHE A 172 29.32 -8.99 -2.76
C PHE A 172 30.07 -8.00 -3.67
N GLY A 173 29.56 -6.77 -3.82
CA GLY A 173 30.23 -5.75 -4.65
C GLY A 173 31.63 -5.39 -4.14
N MET A 174 31.82 -5.32 -2.83
CA MET A 174 33.15 -5.08 -2.24
C MET A 174 34.07 -6.29 -2.41
N ILE A 175 33.59 -7.52 -2.24
CA ILE A 175 34.41 -8.73 -2.49
C ILE A 175 34.90 -8.74 -3.92
N ASP A 176 34.02 -8.47 -4.89
CA ASP A 176 34.37 -8.45 -6.31
C ASP A 176 35.37 -7.34 -6.63
N ALA A 177 35.18 -6.15 -6.09
CA ALA A 177 36.13 -5.04 -6.23
C ALA A 177 37.54 -5.38 -5.71
N PHE A 178 37.63 -6.03 -4.54
CA PHE A 178 38.92 -6.46 -3.99
C PHE A 178 39.57 -7.59 -4.78
N GLN A 179 38.81 -8.55 -5.28
CA GLN A 179 39.33 -9.61 -6.15
C GLN A 179 39.91 -9.04 -7.45
N GLN A 180 39.22 -8.06 -8.06
CA GLN A 180 39.74 -7.39 -9.26
C GLN A 180 41.03 -6.63 -8.98
N MET A 181 41.15 -6.00 -7.82
CA MET A 181 42.42 -5.36 -7.41
C MET A 181 43.57 -6.36 -7.21
N GLU A 182 43.27 -7.48 -6.57
CA GLU A 182 44.29 -8.54 -6.34
C GLU A 182 44.80 -9.08 -7.69
N MET A 183 43.91 -9.32 -8.65
CA MET A 183 44.30 -9.76 -10.00
C MET A 183 45.10 -8.72 -10.78
N ALA A 184 44.86 -7.43 -10.57
CA ALA A 184 45.57 -6.35 -11.25
C ALA A 184 47.03 -6.16 -10.75
N GLY A 185 47.39 -6.69 -9.58
CA GLY A 185 48.74 -6.61 -9.00
C GLY A 185 49.25 -5.16 -8.89
N ASN A 186 50.39 -4.87 -9.52
CA ASN A 186 50.99 -3.55 -9.48
C ASN A 186 50.30 -2.48 -10.38
N ASN A 187 49.36 -2.89 -11.23
CA ASN A 187 48.62 -2.01 -12.15
C ASN A 187 47.22 -1.68 -11.64
N ILE A 188 47.12 -1.26 -10.39
CA ILE A 188 45.82 -0.92 -9.78
C ILE A 188 45.21 0.30 -10.51
N ASN A 189 44.06 0.14 -11.12
CA ASN A 189 43.28 1.22 -11.70
C ASN A 189 42.24 1.73 -10.68
N PRO A 190 42.37 2.98 -10.18
CA PRO A 190 41.40 3.53 -9.20
C PRO A 190 39.98 3.56 -9.70
N SER A 191 39.74 3.60 -11.03
CA SER A 191 38.41 3.62 -11.63
C SER A 191 37.67 2.28 -11.42
N THR A 192 38.36 1.16 -11.44
CA THR A 192 37.81 -0.18 -11.19
C THR A 192 37.29 -0.30 -9.76
N LEU A 193 38.09 0.16 -8.79
CA LEU A 193 37.67 0.19 -7.39
C LEU A 193 36.46 1.10 -7.17
N SER A 194 36.46 2.29 -7.76
CA SER A 194 35.37 3.25 -7.68
C SER A 194 34.07 2.65 -8.27
N GLY A 195 34.17 1.87 -9.35
CA GLY A 195 33.04 1.18 -9.96
C GLY A 195 32.39 0.15 -9.02
N GLY A 196 33.18 -0.72 -8.40
CA GLY A 196 32.71 -1.72 -7.45
C GLY A 196 32.10 -1.12 -6.17
N ILE A 197 32.69 -0.02 -5.66
CA ILE A 197 32.12 0.72 -4.53
C ILE A 197 30.77 1.32 -4.90
N TRP A 198 30.66 1.92 -6.08
CA TRP A 198 29.39 2.47 -6.59
C TRP A 198 28.31 1.42 -6.67
N GLU A 199 28.59 0.26 -7.27
CA GLU A 199 27.68 -0.88 -7.37
C GLU A 199 27.21 -1.34 -5.99
N ALA A 200 28.13 -1.50 -5.06
CA ALA A 200 27.83 -1.85 -3.69
C ALA A 200 26.86 -0.85 -3.03
N LEU A 201 27.14 0.45 -3.10
CA LEU A 201 26.28 1.48 -2.51
C LEU A 201 24.90 1.52 -3.17
N LEU A 202 24.82 1.28 -4.48
CA LEU A 202 23.58 1.25 -5.23
C LEU A 202 22.62 0.15 -4.72
N THR A 203 23.11 -1.05 -4.42
CA THR A 203 22.29 -2.14 -3.90
C THR A 203 21.64 -1.79 -2.57
N THR A 204 22.36 -1.11 -1.67
CA THR A 204 21.79 -0.65 -0.39
C THR A 204 20.76 0.44 -0.61
N ALA A 205 21.00 1.40 -1.49
CA ALA A 205 20.05 2.46 -1.82
C ALA A 205 18.74 1.87 -2.36
N VAL A 206 18.80 0.88 -3.25
CA VAL A 206 17.63 0.16 -3.77
C VAL A 206 16.91 -0.60 -2.66
N GLY A 207 17.63 -1.32 -1.80
CA GLY A 207 17.03 -2.06 -0.67
C GLY A 207 16.25 -1.14 0.28
N LEU A 208 16.82 0.02 0.63
CA LEU A 208 16.14 1.02 1.47
C LEU A 208 14.94 1.67 0.75
N SER A 209 15.05 1.90 -0.55
CA SER A 209 13.95 2.46 -1.36
C SER A 209 12.73 1.54 -1.41
N VAL A 210 12.92 0.22 -1.34
CA VAL A 210 11.84 -0.77 -1.22
C VAL A 210 11.33 -0.83 0.21
N ALA A 211 12.22 -0.86 1.20
CA ALA A 211 11.86 -1.07 2.59
C ALA A 211 11.05 0.07 3.20
N ILE A 212 11.47 1.32 3.00
CA ILE A 212 10.85 2.49 3.64
C ILE A 212 9.36 2.61 3.31
N PRO A 213 8.92 2.62 2.03
CA PRO A 213 7.52 2.65 1.69
C PRO A 213 6.76 1.42 2.24
N THR A 214 7.39 0.24 2.21
CA THR A 214 6.77 -1.00 2.69
C THR A 214 6.44 -0.91 4.19
N VAL A 215 7.38 -0.41 5.01
CA VAL A 215 7.15 -0.18 6.46
C VAL A 215 5.99 0.78 6.68
N LEU A 216 5.94 1.89 5.92
CA LEU A 216 4.90 2.90 6.08
C LEU A 216 3.52 2.34 5.72
N PHE A 217 3.39 1.59 4.63
CA PHE A 217 2.13 0.96 4.24
C PHE A 217 1.70 -0.12 5.23
N GLU A 218 2.62 -1.00 5.66
CA GLU A 218 2.34 -2.03 6.65
C GLU A 218 1.82 -1.42 7.96
N SER A 219 2.51 -0.42 8.48
CA SER A 219 2.13 0.28 9.71
C SER A 219 0.78 0.96 9.59
N TYR A 220 0.50 1.61 8.45
CA TYR A 220 -0.78 2.25 8.19
C TYR A 220 -1.95 1.24 8.15
N PHE A 221 -1.79 0.13 7.43
CA PHE A 221 -2.83 -0.90 7.34
C PHE A 221 -3.06 -1.59 8.68
N ARG A 222 -2.00 -1.88 9.42
CA ARG A 222 -2.09 -2.49 10.75
C ARG A 222 -2.81 -1.58 11.73
N ALA A 223 -2.47 -0.29 11.78
CA ALA A 223 -3.16 0.68 12.62
C ALA A 223 -4.64 0.84 12.24
N THR A 224 -4.96 0.77 10.95
CA THR A 224 -6.34 0.83 10.45
C THR A 224 -7.13 -0.40 10.89
N ASN A 225 -6.54 -1.59 10.82
CA ASN A 225 -7.17 -2.83 11.25
C ASN A 225 -7.38 -2.89 12.77
N GLU A 226 -6.42 -2.42 13.56
CA GLU A 226 -6.55 -2.33 15.02
C GLU A 226 -7.68 -1.37 15.43
N LYS A 227 -7.82 -0.24 14.74
CA LYS A 227 -8.97 0.67 14.96
C LYS A 227 -10.31 -0.02 14.66
N LEU A 228 -10.37 -0.80 13.59
CA LEU A 228 -11.57 -1.58 13.25
C LEU A 228 -11.92 -2.56 14.37
N LYS A 229 -10.95 -3.31 14.87
CA LYS A 229 -11.10 -4.26 15.96
C LYS A 229 -11.68 -3.58 17.21
N ILE A 230 -11.05 -2.49 17.64
CA ILE A 230 -11.51 -1.70 18.82
C ILE A 230 -12.96 -1.21 18.61
N ASN A 231 -13.30 -0.74 17.41
CA ASN A 231 -14.64 -0.26 17.11
C ASN A 231 -15.69 -1.38 17.14
N ILE A 232 -15.36 -2.58 16.63
CA ILE A 232 -16.22 -3.75 16.71
C ILE A 232 -16.45 -4.14 18.18
N GLU A 233 -15.38 -4.35 18.95
CA GLU A 233 -15.43 -4.74 20.35
C GLU A 233 -16.24 -3.74 21.19
N HIS A 234 -16.01 -2.44 21.00
CA HIS A 234 -16.74 -1.39 21.69
C HIS A 234 -18.24 -1.37 21.35
N SER A 235 -18.59 -1.50 20.07
CA SER A 235 -19.98 -1.51 19.62
C SER A 235 -20.74 -2.73 20.14
N VAL A 236 -20.14 -3.91 20.02
CA VAL A 236 -20.69 -5.18 20.50
C VAL A 236 -20.88 -5.16 22.01
N THR A 237 -19.89 -4.71 22.77
CA THR A 237 -19.94 -4.62 24.23
C THR A 237 -21.08 -3.71 24.68
N LYS A 238 -21.25 -2.53 24.06
CA LYS A 238 -22.37 -1.62 24.40
C LYS A 238 -23.72 -2.28 24.19
N ILE A 239 -23.92 -2.97 23.06
CA ILE A 239 -25.18 -3.63 22.73
C ILE A 239 -25.49 -4.76 23.70
N LEU A 240 -24.50 -5.62 24.00
CA LEU A 240 -24.68 -6.74 24.93
C LEU A 240 -24.95 -6.27 26.38
N THR A 241 -24.24 -5.23 26.83
CA THR A 241 -24.43 -4.67 28.18
C THR A 241 -25.80 -4.01 28.32
N ALA A 242 -26.28 -3.30 27.29
CA ALA A 242 -27.62 -2.70 27.32
C ALA A 242 -28.77 -3.72 27.33
N HIS A 243 -28.52 -4.95 26.88
CA HIS A 243 -29.51 -6.03 26.92
C HIS A 243 -29.63 -6.68 28.30
N MET A 244 -28.59 -6.57 29.13
CA MET A 244 -28.52 -7.16 30.49
C MET A 244 -29.16 -6.29 31.55
N ASN A 245 -29.36 -5.00 31.31
CA ASN A 245 -30.00 -4.03 32.18
C ASN A 245 -31.49 -3.87 31.85
#